data_9d933821da1851ee3fdc206c63996550
#
_entry.id   9d933821da1851ee3fdc206c63996550
#
_cell.length_a   1.000
_cell.length_b   1.000
_cell.length_c   1.000
_cell.angle_alpha   90.00
_cell.angle_beta   90.00
_cell.angle_gamma   90.00
#
_symmetry.space_group_name_H-M   'P 1'
#
loop_
_entity.id
_entity.type
_entity.pdbx_description
1 polymer ?
#
loop_
_entity_poly.entity_id
_entity_poly.type
_entity_poly.pdbx_seq_one_letter_code
_entity_poly.pdbx_strand_id
1 'polypeptide(L)'
;MWPRLEGVTPEVTITDESMAGKAFFSSLTDIALDEQGNLYACDIKESNIKKFDARGSFLGTIGRPGQGPGEFQGPWEVEWSKGGLYVLEHGNMRISILDGNDNFAKSVRVDMSGGIWWKMQALPDGRFLGQKEKVNREDLNAPEEMFIDLYSADFEFIKTIYRHEIRKNKYITEPLNINVPQPFAASVFWEVSPAGKVIIGYSGKYEFEIHNPDKGKISSFSYSYKPVEVTAKDKEFHFKSMVTTESRTGGKGTQKRGAPDWIVRNTEFPRYKPAYNNIRVDAEGNIWVQPYDLIADKAEPRMDVFDSAGRFLSSVIIVDGTFPNKMAPLPDGFWTAKKNEDGLWTIVKYRISK
;
A
#
# COMPACT_ATOMS: atom_id res chain seq x y z
N MET A 1 21.85 11.91 -21.59
CA MET A 1 22.31 11.19 -20.41
C MET A 1 21.48 11.72 -19.26
N TRP A 2 20.60 10.88 -18.68
CA TRP A 2 19.77 11.30 -17.53
C TRP A 2 20.68 11.46 -16.32
N PRO A 3 20.46 12.47 -15.45
CA PRO A 3 21.24 12.60 -14.25
C PRO A 3 21.09 11.35 -13.40
N ARG A 4 22.20 10.81 -12.93
CA ARG A 4 22.22 9.68 -12.00
C ARG A 4 21.62 10.17 -10.69
N LEU A 5 20.57 9.49 -10.19
CA LEU A 5 20.02 9.80 -8.88
C LEU A 5 21.11 9.50 -7.84
N GLU A 6 21.49 10.52 -7.06
CA GLU A 6 22.63 10.41 -6.11
C GLU A 6 22.17 9.92 -4.73
N GLY A 7 20.91 10.15 -4.35
CA GLY A 7 20.37 9.71 -3.07
C GLY A 7 18.98 10.21 -2.75
N VAL A 8 18.46 9.74 -1.64
CA VAL A 8 17.17 10.14 -1.07
C VAL A 8 17.39 10.48 0.39
N THR A 9 17.17 11.74 0.76
CA THR A 9 17.43 12.25 2.12
C THR A 9 16.16 12.80 2.77
N PRO A 10 15.96 12.58 4.09
CA PRO A 10 14.82 13.16 4.80
C PRO A 10 14.97 14.68 4.93
N GLU A 11 13.90 15.42 4.67
CA GLU A 11 13.84 16.89 4.75
C GLU A 11 12.94 17.36 5.90
N VAL A 12 11.78 16.73 6.08
CA VAL A 12 10.80 17.04 7.12
C VAL A 12 10.33 15.74 7.76
N THR A 13 10.21 15.72 9.07
CA THR A 13 9.60 14.61 9.82
C THR A 13 8.47 15.13 10.67
N ILE A 14 7.27 14.56 10.51
CA ILE A 14 6.08 14.84 11.31
C ILE A 14 5.93 13.71 12.32
N THR A 15 5.86 14.06 13.60
CA THR A 15 5.66 13.16 14.72
C THR A 15 4.44 13.63 15.54
N ASP A 16 4.03 12.86 16.54
CA ASP A 16 2.98 13.26 17.48
C ASP A 16 3.32 14.59 18.18
N GLU A 17 4.59 14.80 18.51
CA GLU A 17 5.08 16.04 19.12
C GLU A 17 4.89 17.24 18.19
N SER A 18 5.03 17.08 16.88
CA SER A 18 4.79 18.12 15.89
C SER A 18 3.36 18.64 15.89
N MET A 19 2.42 17.85 16.38
CA MET A 19 1.00 18.20 16.48
C MET A 19 0.66 18.89 17.83
N ALA A 20 1.65 19.09 18.71
CA ALA A 20 1.54 19.85 19.96
C ALA A 20 0.36 19.38 20.87
N GLY A 21 0.11 18.08 20.92
CA GLY A 21 -0.98 17.46 21.69
C GLY A 21 -2.39 17.65 21.11
N LYS A 22 -2.51 18.26 19.91
CA LYS A 22 -3.81 18.43 19.25
C LYS A 22 -4.29 17.17 18.53
N ALA A 23 -3.37 16.30 18.16
CA ALA A 23 -3.63 15.01 17.53
C ALA A 23 -2.44 14.05 17.75
N PHE A 24 -2.59 12.80 17.33
CA PHE A 24 -1.54 11.78 17.35
C PHE A 24 -1.82 10.75 16.25
N PHE A 25 -0.81 9.94 15.93
CA PHE A 25 -0.95 8.85 14.96
C PHE A 25 -1.16 7.52 15.68
N SER A 26 -2.29 6.88 15.43
CA SER A 26 -2.60 5.55 15.97
C SER A 26 -2.27 4.42 14.98
N SER A 27 -2.78 4.53 13.76
CA SER A 27 -2.54 3.54 12.70
C SER A 27 -2.77 4.14 11.33
N LEU A 28 -1.70 4.66 10.73
CA LEU A 28 -1.75 5.22 9.40
C LEU A 28 -1.86 4.12 8.34
N THR A 29 -2.83 4.27 7.44
CA THR A 29 -3.07 3.34 6.34
C THR A 29 -2.69 3.92 4.99
N ASP A 30 -2.87 5.23 4.80
CA ASP A 30 -2.58 5.90 3.53
C ASP A 30 -2.32 7.40 3.67
N ILE A 31 -1.73 7.99 2.63
CA ILE A 31 -1.50 9.42 2.50
C ILE A 31 -1.80 9.90 1.09
N ALA A 32 -2.32 11.12 0.97
CA ALA A 32 -2.56 11.80 -0.31
C ALA A 32 -2.12 13.26 -0.26
N LEU A 33 -1.91 13.89 -1.43
CA LEU A 33 -1.60 15.31 -1.57
C LEU A 33 -2.66 15.99 -2.43
N ASP A 34 -3.06 17.21 -2.05
CA ASP A 34 -3.82 18.09 -2.93
C ASP A 34 -2.91 18.88 -3.89
N GLU A 35 -3.52 19.68 -4.79
CA GLU A 35 -2.79 20.51 -5.76
C GLU A 35 -1.96 21.63 -5.11
N GLN A 36 -2.25 21.98 -3.85
CA GLN A 36 -1.50 22.97 -3.06
C GLN A 36 -0.33 22.32 -2.29
N GLY A 37 -0.22 20.98 -2.35
CA GLY A 37 0.77 20.20 -1.62
C GLY A 37 0.41 19.97 -0.16
N ASN A 38 -0.86 20.22 0.27
CA ASN A 38 -1.30 19.82 1.59
C ASN A 38 -1.40 18.30 1.65
N LEU A 39 -0.97 17.74 2.78
CA LEU A 39 -0.92 16.32 3.02
C LEU A 39 -2.12 15.86 3.85
N TYR A 40 -2.76 14.80 3.42
CA TYR A 40 -3.85 14.11 4.10
C TYR A 40 -3.35 12.74 4.55
N ALA A 41 -3.41 12.47 5.85
CA ALA A 41 -2.97 11.19 6.44
C ALA A 41 -4.15 10.45 7.04
N CYS A 42 -4.47 9.30 6.48
CA CYS A 42 -5.58 8.44 6.88
C CYS A 42 -5.22 7.61 8.10
N ASP A 43 -5.96 7.75 9.19
CA ASP A 43 -5.79 6.99 10.43
C ASP A 43 -7.00 6.09 10.68
N ILE A 44 -6.85 4.79 10.38
CA ILE A 44 -7.95 3.82 10.48
C ILE A 44 -8.43 3.64 11.92
N LYS A 45 -7.51 3.67 12.89
CA LYS A 45 -7.85 3.41 14.30
C LYS A 45 -8.60 4.58 14.93
N GLU A 46 -8.19 5.81 14.57
CA GLU A 46 -8.87 7.04 15.02
C GLU A 46 -10.11 7.35 14.16
N SER A 47 -10.30 6.65 13.04
CA SER A 47 -11.39 6.90 12.07
C SER A 47 -11.47 8.36 11.66
N ASN A 48 -10.32 8.94 11.32
CA ASN A 48 -10.21 10.32 10.86
C ASN A 48 -9.03 10.51 9.90
N ILE A 49 -8.92 11.71 9.36
CA ILE A 49 -7.83 12.12 8.47
C ILE A 49 -7.16 13.34 9.09
N LYS A 50 -5.84 13.32 9.19
CA LYS A 50 -5.04 14.44 9.66
C LYS A 50 -4.52 15.22 8.47
N LYS A 51 -4.71 16.55 8.49
CA LYS A 51 -4.30 17.46 7.42
C LYS A 51 -3.09 18.28 7.85
N PHE A 52 -2.12 18.40 6.95
CA PHE A 52 -0.90 19.19 7.14
C PHE A 52 -0.68 20.10 5.92
N ASP A 53 -0.02 21.22 6.11
CA ASP A 53 0.42 22.06 5.00
C ASP A 53 1.62 21.43 4.27
N ALA A 54 2.04 22.02 3.14
CA ALA A 54 3.17 21.56 2.35
C ALA A 54 4.53 21.58 3.09
N ARG A 55 4.59 22.23 4.28
CA ARG A 55 5.76 22.28 5.17
C ARG A 55 5.67 21.28 6.32
N GLY A 56 4.55 20.53 6.43
CA GLY A 56 4.31 19.58 7.49
C GLY A 56 3.70 20.16 8.76
N SER A 57 3.22 21.41 8.74
CA SER A 57 2.51 22.00 9.89
C SER A 57 1.09 21.44 9.97
N PHE A 58 0.69 20.99 11.16
CA PHE A 58 -0.65 20.45 11.39
C PHE A 58 -1.74 21.49 11.23
N LEU A 59 -2.67 21.28 10.32
CA LEU A 59 -3.80 22.17 10.01
C LEU A 59 -5.07 21.77 10.76
N GLY A 60 -5.31 20.46 10.95
CA GLY A 60 -6.51 19.99 11.62
C GLY A 60 -6.79 18.51 11.39
N THR A 61 -7.89 18.07 12.02
CA THR A 61 -8.43 16.71 11.87
C THR A 61 -9.76 16.79 11.14
N ILE A 62 -9.93 15.95 10.11
CA ILE A 62 -11.13 15.85 9.29
C ILE A 62 -11.87 14.57 9.67
N GLY A 63 -13.17 14.68 9.95
CA GLY A 63 -14.03 13.57 10.31
C GLY A 63 -13.84 13.08 11.76
N ARG A 64 -14.63 12.09 12.10
CA ARG A 64 -14.67 11.41 13.39
C ARG A 64 -15.31 10.02 13.23
N PRO A 65 -15.20 9.12 14.21
CA PRO A 65 -15.86 7.82 14.17
C PRO A 65 -17.38 7.93 14.01
N GLY A 66 -17.96 7.19 13.03
CA GLY A 66 -19.41 7.14 12.83
C GLY A 66 -19.81 6.75 11.41
N GLN A 67 -21.11 6.87 11.12
CA GLN A 67 -21.72 6.48 9.83
C GLN A 67 -22.42 7.65 9.12
N GLY A 68 -22.53 8.79 9.78
CA GLY A 68 -23.16 9.99 9.24
C GLY A 68 -22.33 10.69 8.15
N PRO A 69 -22.85 11.79 7.57
CA PRO A 69 -22.10 12.65 6.66
C PRO A 69 -20.84 13.22 7.34
N GLY A 70 -19.66 13.03 6.72
CA GLY A 70 -18.39 13.50 7.29
C GLY A 70 -17.88 12.70 8.49
N GLU A 71 -18.53 11.58 8.84
CA GLU A 71 -18.04 10.60 9.81
C GLU A 71 -17.44 9.40 9.07
N PHE A 72 -16.43 8.76 9.64
CA PHE A 72 -15.76 7.62 9.02
C PHE A 72 -15.82 6.36 9.90
N GLN A 73 -15.83 5.20 9.26
CA GLN A 73 -15.67 3.91 9.92
C GLN A 73 -14.69 3.03 9.14
N GLY A 74 -13.52 2.82 9.72
CA GLY A 74 -12.45 2.06 9.07
C GLY A 74 -11.98 2.69 7.74
N PRO A 75 -11.62 3.99 7.73
CA PRO A 75 -11.04 4.61 6.54
C PRO A 75 -9.74 3.89 6.23
N TRP A 76 -9.58 3.50 4.96
CA TRP A 76 -8.49 2.61 4.53
C TRP A 76 -7.53 3.27 3.56
N GLU A 77 -8.07 3.95 2.53
CA GLU A 77 -7.29 4.70 1.56
C GLU A 77 -7.87 6.10 1.34
N VAL A 78 -7.00 7.00 0.96
CA VAL A 78 -7.31 8.37 0.59
C VAL A 78 -6.70 8.69 -0.75
N GLU A 79 -7.46 9.36 -1.61
CA GLU A 79 -7.02 9.77 -2.93
C GLU A 79 -7.53 11.18 -3.22
N TRP A 80 -6.65 12.06 -3.69
CA TRP A 80 -7.04 13.39 -4.13
C TRP A 80 -7.24 13.42 -5.64
N SER A 81 -8.40 13.87 -6.09
CA SER A 81 -8.71 14.00 -7.51
C SER A 81 -9.72 15.09 -7.77
N LYS A 82 -9.50 15.86 -8.83
CA LYS A 82 -10.46 16.87 -9.32
C LYS A 82 -10.97 17.84 -8.22
N GLY A 83 -10.08 18.27 -7.34
CA GLY A 83 -10.40 19.24 -6.28
C GLY A 83 -11.22 18.65 -5.13
N GLY A 84 -11.16 17.33 -4.90
CA GLY A 84 -11.81 16.65 -3.79
C GLY A 84 -11.02 15.49 -3.23
N LEU A 85 -11.25 15.18 -1.96
CA LEU A 85 -10.67 14.03 -1.27
C LEU A 85 -11.65 12.85 -1.27
N TYR A 86 -11.20 11.72 -1.76
CA TYR A 86 -11.94 10.47 -1.80
C TYR A 86 -11.41 9.53 -0.72
N VAL A 87 -12.30 9.01 0.12
CA VAL A 87 -11.96 8.16 1.27
C VAL A 87 -12.65 6.82 1.13
N LEU A 88 -11.87 5.76 0.91
CA LEU A 88 -12.40 4.39 0.93
C LEU A 88 -12.57 3.92 2.36
N GLU A 89 -13.79 3.53 2.73
CA GLU A 89 -14.15 3.07 4.06
C GLU A 89 -14.58 1.60 4.04
N HIS A 90 -13.86 0.73 4.74
CA HIS A 90 -14.22 -0.67 4.85
C HIS A 90 -15.41 -0.90 5.80
N GLY A 91 -15.47 -0.17 6.93
CA GLY A 91 -16.52 -0.35 7.93
C GLY A 91 -17.90 0.11 7.44
N ASN A 92 -17.95 1.17 6.64
CA ASN A 92 -19.20 1.67 6.04
C ASN A 92 -19.44 1.12 4.63
N MET A 93 -18.52 0.37 4.05
CA MET A 93 -18.58 -0.14 2.66
C MET A 93 -18.92 0.96 1.65
N ARG A 94 -18.23 2.10 1.72
CA ARG A 94 -18.48 3.25 0.87
C ARG A 94 -17.18 4.01 0.55
N ILE A 95 -17.27 4.86 -0.46
CA ILE A 95 -16.32 5.92 -0.70
C ILE A 95 -16.98 7.22 -0.30
N SER A 96 -16.45 7.90 0.70
CA SER A 96 -16.86 9.25 1.08
C SER A 96 -16.06 10.27 0.29
N ILE A 97 -16.73 11.29 -0.22
CA ILE A 97 -16.16 12.34 -1.06
C ILE A 97 -16.31 13.66 -0.33
N LEU A 98 -15.19 14.34 -0.11
CA LEU A 98 -15.12 15.68 0.44
C LEU A 98 -14.74 16.66 -0.66
N ASP A 99 -15.25 17.87 -0.58
CA ASP A 99 -14.88 18.97 -1.49
C ASP A 99 -13.50 19.56 -1.17
N GLY A 100 -13.03 20.52 -1.98
CA GLY A 100 -11.73 21.18 -1.80
C GLY A 100 -11.59 21.99 -0.51
N ASN A 101 -12.66 22.15 0.26
CA ASN A 101 -12.68 22.79 1.58
C ASN A 101 -12.85 21.78 2.73
N ASP A 102 -12.64 20.48 2.44
CA ASP A 102 -12.77 19.37 3.38
C ASP A 102 -14.21 19.14 3.89
N ASN A 103 -15.24 19.70 3.25
CA ASN A 103 -16.62 19.45 3.62
C ASN A 103 -17.15 18.18 2.93
N PHE A 104 -17.93 17.39 3.65
CA PHE A 104 -18.60 16.22 3.06
C PHE A 104 -19.53 16.66 1.93
N ALA A 105 -19.31 16.11 0.74
CA ALA A 105 -20.13 16.37 -0.43
C ALA A 105 -21.14 15.26 -0.70
N LYS A 106 -20.66 14.03 -0.80
CA LYS A 106 -21.50 12.82 -1.04
C LYS A 106 -20.76 11.56 -0.65
N SER A 107 -21.45 10.43 -0.68
CA SER A 107 -20.82 9.11 -0.62
C SER A 107 -21.38 8.19 -1.68
N VAL A 108 -20.57 7.24 -2.12
CA VAL A 108 -20.94 6.18 -3.06
C VAL A 108 -20.77 4.84 -2.36
N ARG A 109 -21.81 4.01 -2.40
CA ARG A 109 -21.75 2.66 -1.84
C ARG A 109 -20.85 1.78 -2.71
N VAL A 110 -19.91 1.06 -2.09
CA VAL A 110 -19.04 0.13 -2.78
C VAL A 110 -19.69 -1.26 -2.78
N ASP A 111 -19.82 -1.85 -3.97
CA ASP A 111 -20.27 -3.23 -4.09
C ASP A 111 -19.14 -4.20 -3.71
N MET A 112 -19.28 -4.85 -2.55
CA MET A 112 -18.38 -5.86 -2.05
C MET A 112 -18.73 -7.29 -2.50
N SER A 113 -19.83 -7.50 -3.25
CA SER A 113 -20.22 -8.83 -3.75
C SER A 113 -19.19 -9.43 -4.70
N GLY A 114 -18.52 -8.57 -5.47
CA GLY A 114 -17.42 -8.94 -6.38
C GLY A 114 -16.04 -9.09 -5.73
N GLY A 115 -15.91 -8.89 -4.41
CA GLY A 115 -14.64 -8.94 -3.67
C GLY A 115 -14.42 -7.74 -2.75
N ILE A 116 -13.42 -7.86 -1.89
CA ILE A 116 -13.03 -6.77 -0.98
C ILE A 116 -12.16 -5.77 -1.73
N TRP A 117 -12.47 -4.48 -1.60
CA TRP A 117 -11.65 -3.40 -2.15
C TRP A 117 -10.43 -3.14 -1.27
N TRP A 118 -9.24 -3.22 -1.86
CA TRP A 118 -7.98 -3.02 -1.15
C TRP A 118 -7.23 -1.77 -1.54
N LYS A 119 -7.42 -1.29 -2.78
CA LYS A 119 -6.70 -0.14 -3.30
C LYS A 119 -7.55 0.63 -4.30
N MET A 120 -7.43 1.94 -4.27
CA MET A 120 -8.07 2.87 -5.20
C MET A 120 -7.05 3.90 -5.66
N GLN A 121 -7.02 4.21 -6.96
CA GLN A 121 -6.23 5.33 -7.49
C GLN A 121 -7.00 6.06 -8.58
N ALA A 122 -6.89 7.37 -8.57
CA ALA A 122 -7.47 8.23 -9.60
C ALA A 122 -6.63 8.23 -10.88
N LEU A 123 -7.31 8.30 -12.01
CA LEU A 123 -6.71 8.63 -13.30
C LEU A 123 -6.73 10.15 -13.53
N PRO A 124 -5.81 10.70 -14.33
CA PRO A 124 -5.79 12.16 -14.61
C PRO A 124 -7.07 12.70 -15.23
N ASP A 125 -7.86 11.86 -15.88
CA ASP A 125 -9.16 12.22 -16.46
C ASP A 125 -10.33 12.23 -15.46
N GLY A 126 -10.08 11.80 -14.20
CA GLY A 126 -11.05 11.77 -13.11
C GLY A 126 -11.78 10.43 -12.96
N ARG A 127 -11.48 9.44 -13.80
CA ARG A 127 -11.89 8.06 -13.57
C ARG A 127 -11.05 7.42 -12.47
N PHE A 128 -11.47 6.24 -11.99
CA PHE A 128 -10.78 5.53 -10.91
C PHE A 128 -10.45 4.09 -11.29
N LEU A 129 -9.34 3.61 -10.79
CA LEU A 129 -9.02 2.19 -10.74
C LEU A 129 -9.22 1.69 -9.31
N GLY A 130 -9.86 0.52 -9.19
CA GLY A 130 -10.06 -0.16 -7.91
C GLY A 130 -9.50 -1.58 -7.96
N GLN A 131 -8.68 -1.95 -6.96
CA GLN A 131 -8.27 -3.34 -6.76
C GLN A 131 -9.27 -4.05 -5.88
N LYS A 132 -9.74 -5.19 -6.35
CA LYS A 132 -10.58 -6.10 -5.58
C LYS A 132 -9.95 -7.47 -5.48
N GLU A 133 -10.19 -8.15 -4.35
CA GLU A 133 -9.77 -9.53 -4.14
C GLU A 133 -11.00 -10.38 -3.77
N LYS A 134 -11.21 -11.46 -4.51
CA LYS A 134 -12.33 -12.37 -4.32
C LYS A 134 -11.81 -13.71 -3.82
N VAL A 135 -12.23 -14.09 -2.63
CA VAL A 135 -12.00 -15.41 -2.07
C VAL A 135 -13.04 -16.39 -2.61
N ASN A 136 -12.61 -17.57 -3.03
CA ASN A 136 -13.54 -18.65 -3.35
C ASN A 136 -14.16 -19.18 -2.05
N ARG A 137 -15.45 -18.93 -1.84
CA ARG A 137 -16.16 -19.34 -0.61
C ARG A 137 -16.52 -20.82 -0.59
N GLU A 138 -16.54 -21.49 -1.75
CA GLU A 138 -16.83 -22.92 -1.87
C GLU A 138 -15.57 -23.77 -1.62
N ASP A 139 -14.41 -23.26 -2.02
CA ASP A 139 -13.10 -23.83 -1.72
C ASP A 139 -12.13 -22.73 -1.26
N LEU A 140 -11.99 -22.59 0.04
CA LEU A 140 -11.11 -21.57 0.65
C LEU A 140 -9.62 -21.80 0.34
N ASN A 141 -9.22 -22.98 -0.15
CA ASN A 141 -7.86 -23.29 -0.57
C ASN A 141 -7.64 -23.12 -2.08
N ALA A 142 -8.68 -22.84 -2.85
CA ALA A 142 -8.50 -22.41 -4.23
C ALA A 142 -7.76 -21.06 -4.30
N PRO A 143 -7.07 -20.76 -5.41
CA PRO A 143 -6.47 -19.44 -5.60
C PRO A 143 -7.53 -18.33 -5.47
N GLU A 144 -7.16 -17.26 -4.79
CA GLU A 144 -7.95 -16.03 -4.76
C GLU A 144 -7.80 -15.30 -6.10
N GLU A 145 -8.84 -14.60 -6.52
CA GLU A 145 -8.80 -13.80 -7.74
C GLU A 145 -8.63 -12.32 -7.40
N MET A 146 -7.63 -11.68 -7.99
CA MET A 146 -7.40 -10.25 -7.89
C MET A 146 -7.80 -9.59 -9.21
N PHE A 147 -8.52 -8.49 -9.12
CA PHE A 147 -8.98 -7.69 -10.25
C PHE A 147 -8.50 -6.24 -10.08
N ILE A 148 -8.13 -5.61 -11.19
CA ILE A 148 -8.02 -4.16 -11.29
C ILE A 148 -9.14 -3.73 -12.24
N ASP A 149 -10.13 -3.03 -11.68
CA ASP A 149 -11.31 -2.59 -12.39
C ASP A 149 -11.26 -1.09 -12.65
N LEU A 150 -11.73 -0.69 -13.82
CA LEU A 150 -11.91 0.71 -14.20
C LEU A 150 -13.34 1.16 -13.88
N TYR A 151 -13.45 2.32 -13.23
CA TYR A 151 -14.71 2.96 -12.85
C TYR A 151 -14.80 4.38 -13.41
N SER A 152 -16.03 4.85 -13.63
CA SER A 152 -16.30 6.25 -13.93
C SER A 152 -15.96 7.17 -12.75
N ALA A 153 -16.06 8.49 -12.95
CA ALA A 153 -15.92 9.48 -11.87
C ALA A 153 -16.98 9.34 -10.77
N ASP A 154 -18.12 8.71 -11.08
CA ASP A 154 -19.20 8.40 -10.12
C ASP A 154 -19.14 6.96 -9.60
N PHE A 155 -18.02 6.25 -9.81
CA PHE A 155 -17.77 4.87 -9.40
C PHE A 155 -18.70 3.82 -10.04
N GLU A 156 -19.22 4.10 -11.23
CA GLU A 156 -19.88 3.08 -12.04
C GLU A 156 -18.82 2.19 -12.69
N PHE A 157 -19.00 0.87 -12.59
CA PHE A 157 -18.10 -0.11 -13.20
C PHE A 157 -18.10 0.02 -14.72
N ILE A 158 -16.92 0.10 -15.31
CA ILE A 158 -16.76 0.17 -16.77
C ILE A 158 -16.26 -1.19 -17.30
N LYS A 159 -15.13 -1.66 -16.81
CA LYS A 159 -14.53 -2.95 -17.20
C LYS A 159 -13.40 -3.36 -16.27
N THR A 160 -13.06 -4.63 -16.29
CA THR A 160 -11.82 -5.15 -15.71
C THR A 160 -10.66 -4.92 -16.68
N ILE A 161 -9.59 -4.30 -16.22
CA ILE A 161 -8.37 -4.06 -17.05
C ILE A 161 -7.28 -5.10 -16.81
N TYR A 162 -7.28 -5.74 -15.63
CA TYR A 162 -6.33 -6.79 -15.29
C TYR A 162 -6.95 -7.79 -14.31
N ARG A 163 -6.59 -9.06 -14.46
CA ARG A 163 -6.99 -10.16 -13.58
C ARG A 163 -5.83 -11.08 -13.33
N HIS A 164 -5.64 -11.53 -12.10
CA HIS A 164 -4.61 -12.47 -11.73
C HIS A 164 -5.07 -13.41 -10.62
N GLU A 165 -4.65 -14.67 -10.68
CA GLU A 165 -4.85 -15.60 -9.59
C GLU A 165 -3.71 -15.45 -8.58
N ILE A 166 -4.04 -15.29 -7.30
CA ILE A 166 -3.08 -15.14 -6.21
C ILE A 166 -3.31 -16.20 -5.15
N ARG A 167 -2.24 -16.62 -4.50
CA ARG A 167 -2.32 -17.54 -3.37
C ARG A 167 -1.51 -16.97 -2.20
N LYS A 168 -2.18 -16.28 -1.31
CA LYS A 168 -1.57 -15.63 -0.14
C LYS A 168 -1.76 -16.41 1.15
N ASN A 169 -2.77 -17.28 1.20
CA ASN A 169 -3.25 -17.90 2.43
C ASN A 169 -3.47 -19.40 2.25
N LYS A 170 -3.39 -20.13 3.36
CA LYS A 170 -3.84 -21.51 3.49
C LYS A 170 -4.90 -21.57 4.57
N TYR A 171 -6.09 -22.05 4.22
CA TYR A 171 -7.18 -22.23 5.17
C TYR A 171 -7.14 -23.63 5.76
N ILE A 172 -7.18 -23.73 7.08
CA ILE A 172 -7.27 -24.97 7.84
C ILE A 172 -8.67 -25.03 8.42
N THR A 173 -9.48 -25.95 7.93
CA THR A 173 -10.90 -26.07 8.32
C THR A 173 -11.11 -26.89 9.58
N GLU A 174 -10.18 -27.81 9.92
CA GLU A 174 -10.26 -28.66 11.10
C GLU A 174 -8.96 -28.68 11.90
N PRO A 175 -9.00 -28.67 13.24
CA PRO A 175 -10.18 -28.54 14.12
C PRO A 175 -10.64 -27.07 14.30
N LEU A 176 -9.94 -26.11 13.73
CA LEU A 176 -10.17 -24.66 13.87
C LEU A 176 -10.23 -24.06 12.47
N ASN A 177 -11.27 -23.30 12.20
CA ASN A 177 -11.38 -22.57 10.93
C ASN A 177 -10.40 -21.36 10.95
N ILE A 178 -9.17 -21.56 10.46
CA ILE A 178 -8.06 -20.62 10.60
C ILE A 178 -7.41 -20.38 9.25
N ASN A 179 -7.12 -19.12 8.99
CA ASN A 179 -6.34 -18.65 7.87
C ASN A 179 -4.85 -18.53 8.27
N VAL A 180 -3.96 -19.26 7.59
CA VAL A 180 -2.51 -19.20 7.76
C VAL A 180 -1.91 -18.45 6.58
N PRO A 181 -1.44 -17.18 6.76
CA PRO A 181 -0.73 -16.46 5.72
C PRO A 181 0.51 -17.23 5.27
N GLN A 182 0.74 -17.32 3.97
CA GLN A 182 1.95 -17.95 3.42
C GLN A 182 3.02 -16.87 3.23
N PRO A 183 4.14 -16.94 3.98
CA PRO A 183 5.21 -15.96 3.88
C PRO A 183 5.90 -16.04 2.51
N PHE A 184 6.41 -14.92 2.06
CA PHE A 184 7.07 -14.80 0.75
C PHE A 184 6.17 -15.16 -0.44
N ALA A 185 4.84 -15.15 -0.29
CA ALA A 185 3.93 -15.31 -1.40
C ALA A 185 4.09 -14.14 -2.39
N ALA A 186 4.22 -14.46 -3.66
CA ALA A 186 4.26 -13.44 -4.70
C ALA A 186 2.90 -12.73 -4.79
N SER A 187 2.93 -11.44 -5.05
CA SER A 187 1.75 -10.57 -5.13
C SER A 187 1.79 -9.70 -6.37
N VAL A 188 0.63 -9.20 -6.77
CA VAL A 188 0.52 -8.18 -7.79
C VAL A 188 0.62 -6.80 -7.15
N PHE A 189 1.46 -5.95 -7.73
CA PHE A 189 1.59 -4.55 -7.40
C PHE A 189 1.25 -3.71 -8.63
N TRP A 190 0.62 -2.57 -8.43
CA TRP A 190 0.29 -1.66 -9.51
C TRP A 190 0.24 -0.21 -9.06
N GLU A 191 0.54 0.69 -9.98
CA GLU A 191 0.50 2.14 -9.77
C GLU A 191 0.04 2.87 -11.03
N VAL A 192 -0.64 3.99 -10.85
CA VAL A 192 -1.01 4.91 -11.93
C VAL A 192 0.10 5.96 -12.09
N SER A 193 0.59 6.12 -13.31
CA SER A 193 1.55 7.19 -13.61
C SER A 193 0.84 8.53 -13.83
N PRO A 194 1.55 9.67 -13.71
CA PRO A 194 0.99 10.99 -14.03
C PRO A 194 0.43 11.11 -15.45
N ALA A 195 0.91 10.25 -16.37
CA ALA A 195 0.40 10.18 -17.74
C ALA A 195 -0.84 9.25 -17.88
N GLY A 196 -1.41 8.74 -16.78
CA GLY A 196 -2.57 7.85 -16.78
C GLY A 196 -2.30 6.43 -17.29
N LYS A 197 -1.02 6.03 -17.39
CA LYS A 197 -0.66 4.62 -17.66
C LYS A 197 -0.68 3.84 -16.34
N VAL A 198 -1.03 2.56 -16.41
CA VAL A 198 -1.03 1.65 -15.27
C VAL A 198 0.16 0.71 -15.38
N ILE A 199 1.06 0.80 -14.43
CA ILE A 199 2.20 -0.12 -14.30
C ILE A 199 1.75 -1.27 -13.43
N ILE A 200 1.81 -2.51 -13.93
CA ILE A 200 1.38 -3.70 -13.22
C ILE A 200 2.53 -4.71 -13.21
N GLY A 201 2.82 -5.26 -12.05
CA GLY A 201 3.86 -6.27 -11.90
C GLY A 201 3.44 -7.39 -10.96
N TYR A 202 3.72 -8.64 -11.34
CA TYR A 202 3.61 -9.81 -10.46
C TYR A 202 4.98 -10.17 -9.90
N SER A 203 5.14 -10.08 -8.60
CA SER A 203 6.45 -10.21 -7.95
C SER A 203 7.07 -11.61 -7.94
N GLY A 204 6.39 -12.61 -8.50
CA GLY A 204 6.97 -13.92 -8.81
C GLY A 204 8.08 -13.85 -9.87
N LYS A 205 8.15 -12.75 -10.62
CA LYS A 205 9.18 -12.42 -11.61
C LYS A 205 9.49 -10.93 -11.55
N TYR A 206 10.68 -10.53 -12.02
CA TYR A 206 11.04 -9.12 -12.14
C TYR A 206 10.59 -8.58 -13.49
N GLU A 207 9.27 -8.61 -13.70
CA GLU A 207 8.60 -8.24 -14.95
C GLU A 207 7.44 -7.29 -14.67
N PHE A 208 7.22 -6.36 -15.58
CA PHE A 208 6.18 -5.35 -15.51
C PHE A 208 5.45 -5.20 -16.83
N GLU A 209 4.16 -4.96 -16.74
CA GLU A 209 3.32 -4.59 -17.86
C GLU A 209 2.92 -3.11 -17.73
N ILE A 210 2.88 -2.41 -18.84
CA ILE A 210 2.37 -1.04 -18.93
C ILE A 210 1.07 -1.11 -19.69
N HIS A 211 -0.01 -0.68 -19.05
CA HIS A 211 -1.36 -0.67 -19.61
C HIS A 211 -1.85 0.75 -19.85
N ASN A 212 -2.63 0.90 -20.92
CA ASN A 212 -3.54 2.04 -21.07
C ASN A 212 -4.93 1.57 -20.60
N PRO A 213 -5.65 2.31 -19.74
CA PRO A 213 -6.95 1.88 -19.23
C PRO A 213 -7.98 1.56 -20.31
N ASP A 214 -7.92 2.22 -21.45
CA ASP A 214 -8.87 2.02 -22.55
C ASP A 214 -8.42 0.95 -23.57
N LYS A 215 -7.13 0.92 -23.88
CA LYS A 215 -6.54 0.10 -24.95
C LYS A 215 -5.96 -1.24 -24.46
N GLY A 216 -5.83 -1.43 -23.13
CA GLY A 216 -5.20 -2.60 -22.54
C GLY A 216 -3.67 -2.51 -22.53
N LYS A 217 -2.98 -3.64 -22.49
CA LYS A 217 -1.50 -3.73 -22.45
C LYS A 217 -0.89 -3.07 -23.69
N ILE A 218 0.01 -2.11 -23.45
CA ILE A 218 0.72 -1.37 -24.53
C ILE A 218 2.19 -1.76 -24.64
N SER A 219 2.83 -2.16 -23.54
CA SER A 219 4.21 -2.63 -23.52
C SER A 219 4.49 -3.46 -22.26
N SER A 220 5.65 -4.06 -22.20
CA SER A 220 6.19 -4.70 -21.00
C SER A 220 7.70 -4.59 -20.98
N PHE A 221 8.29 -4.67 -19.80
CA PHE A 221 9.73 -4.75 -19.61
C PHE A 221 10.07 -5.73 -18.48
N SER A 222 11.30 -6.20 -18.47
CA SER A 222 11.83 -7.08 -17.44
C SER A 222 13.22 -6.62 -17.03
N TYR A 223 13.59 -6.97 -15.82
CA TYR A 223 14.92 -6.70 -15.30
C TYR A 223 15.59 -8.01 -14.87
N SER A 224 16.84 -8.19 -15.28
CA SER A 224 17.59 -9.39 -14.91
C SER A 224 17.94 -9.35 -13.42
N TYR A 225 17.55 -10.36 -12.67
CA TYR A 225 17.86 -10.53 -11.26
C TYR A 225 18.22 -11.97 -10.95
N LYS A 226 18.96 -12.18 -9.87
CA LYS A 226 19.25 -13.52 -9.35
C LYS A 226 18.20 -13.87 -8.30
N PRO A 227 17.39 -14.92 -8.49
CA PRO A 227 16.42 -15.35 -7.50
C PRO A 227 17.08 -15.68 -6.15
N VAL A 228 16.52 -15.17 -5.06
CA VAL A 228 17.01 -15.37 -3.69
C VAL A 228 16.26 -16.54 -3.06
N GLU A 229 16.98 -17.57 -2.63
CA GLU A 229 16.37 -18.73 -1.98
C GLU A 229 15.87 -18.37 -0.57
N VAL A 230 14.74 -18.97 -0.18
CA VAL A 230 14.24 -18.90 1.19
C VAL A 230 15.08 -19.84 2.07
N THR A 231 15.85 -19.27 2.99
CA THR A 231 16.77 -20.01 3.86
C THR A 231 16.10 -20.50 5.14
N ALA A 232 16.76 -21.41 5.86
CA ALA A 232 16.33 -21.83 7.20
C ALA A 232 16.27 -20.62 8.18
N LYS A 233 17.20 -19.66 8.04
CA LYS A 233 17.22 -18.44 8.86
C LYS A 233 15.98 -17.55 8.60
N ASP A 234 15.55 -17.42 7.35
CA ASP A 234 14.32 -16.68 7.00
C ASP A 234 13.08 -17.31 7.66
N LYS A 235 12.99 -18.64 7.62
CA LYS A 235 11.89 -19.39 8.24
C LYS A 235 11.88 -19.24 9.75
N GLU A 236 13.03 -19.36 10.38
CA GLU A 236 13.18 -19.16 11.82
C GLU A 236 12.82 -17.73 12.25
N PHE A 237 13.30 -16.72 11.51
CA PHE A 237 12.98 -15.31 11.76
C PHE A 237 11.47 -15.06 11.63
N HIS A 238 10.84 -15.58 10.57
CA HIS A 238 9.40 -15.46 10.37
C HIS A 238 8.61 -15.96 11.59
N PHE A 239 8.89 -17.17 12.08
CA PHE A 239 8.19 -17.73 13.22
C PHE A 239 8.48 -17.01 14.54
N LYS A 240 9.72 -16.57 14.76
CA LYS A 240 10.10 -15.81 15.98
C LYS A 240 9.49 -14.41 16.02
N SER A 241 9.29 -13.78 14.87
CA SER A 241 8.72 -12.43 14.79
C SER A 241 7.20 -12.41 14.98
N MET A 242 6.53 -13.56 14.87
CA MET A 242 5.08 -13.63 15.09
C MET A 242 4.72 -13.28 16.53
N VAL A 243 3.65 -12.49 16.67
CA VAL A 243 3.02 -12.22 17.96
C VAL A 243 1.63 -12.83 17.93
N THR A 244 1.40 -13.83 18.77
CA THR A 244 0.09 -14.47 18.91
C THR A 244 -0.60 -14.00 20.19
N THR A 245 -1.91 -13.77 20.11
CA THR A 245 -2.72 -13.43 21.29
C THR A 245 -3.52 -14.65 21.70
N GLU A 246 -3.19 -15.22 22.85
CA GLU A 246 -4.03 -16.26 23.47
C GLU A 246 -5.22 -15.59 24.14
N SER A 247 -6.41 -15.74 23.58
CA SER A 247 -7.65 -15.25 24.17
C SER A 247 -8.14 -16.26 25.23
N ARG A 248 -8.23 -15.85 26.49
CA ARG A 248 -8.95 -16.63 27.51
C ARG A 248 -10.38 -16.11 27.62
N THR A 249 -11.35 -17.01 27.66
CA THR A 249 -12.77 -16.69 27.88
C THR A 249 -12.91 -15.81 29.12
N GLY A 250 -13.24 -14.50 28.96
CA GLY A 250 -13.50 -13.56 30.04
C GLY A 250 -12.32 -12.74 30.55
N GLY A 251 -11.14 -12.72 29.91
CA GLY A 251 -9.98 -11.94 30.35
C GLY A 251 -9.21 -11.26 29.22
N LYS A 252 -8.32 -10.30 29.56
CA LYS A 252 -7.34 -9.73 28.64
C LYS A 252 -6.42 -10.84 28.10
N GLY A 253 -6.38 -11.04 26.80
CA GLY A 253 -5.50 -12.01 26.18
C GLY A 253 -4.03 -11.74 26.48
N THR A 254 -3.25 -12.79 26.69
CA THR A 254 -1.79 -12.69 26.88
C THR A 254 -1.12 -12.77 25.50
N GLN A 255 -0.26 -11.80 25.20
CA GLN A 255 0.56 -11.85 24.00
C GLN A 255 1.76 -12.77 24.22
N LYS A 256 1.93 -13.74 23.32
CA LYS A 256 3.12 -14.61 23.26
C LYS A 256 3.90 -14.30 21.98
N ARG A 257 5.22 -14.20 22.09
CA ARG A 257 6.09 -14.16 20.91
C ARG A 257 6.38 -15.58 20.43
N GLY A 258 6.37 -15.76 19.12
CA GLY A 258 6.61 -17.02 18.45
C GLY A 258 5.33 -17.63 17.88
N ALA A 259 5.51 -18.44 16.83
CA ALA A 259 4.41 -19.16 16.19
C ALA A 259 4.04 -20.42 16.98
N PRO A 260 2.74 -20.72 17.18
CA PRO A 260 2.30 -21.98 17.70
C PRO A 260 2.66 -23.14 16.75
N ASP A 261 2.83 -24.34 17.28
CA ASP A 261 3.21 -25.54 16.49
C ASP A 261 2.27 -25.81 15.31
N TRP A 262 0.98 -25.52 15.45
CA TRP A 262 0.02 -25.71 14.37
C TRP A 262 0.21 -24.71 13.23
N ILE A 263 0.66 -23.48 13.48
CA ILE A 263 1.08 -22.53 12.43
C ILE A 263 2.33 -23.04 11.75
N VAL A 264 3.36 -23.43 12.52
CA VAL A 264 4.63 -23.92 11.98
C VAL A 264 4.42 -25.08 11.02
N ARG A 265 3.56 -26.04 11.41
CA ARG A 265 3.26 -27.24 10.58
C ARG A 265 2.47 -26.94 9.31
N ASN A 266 1.70 -25.86 9.30
CA ASN A 266 0.82 -25.50 8.17
C ASN A 266 1.32 -24.35 7.31
N THR A 267 2.43 -23.70 7.71
CA THR A 267 3.05 -22.66 6.89
C THR A 267 3.88 -23.29 5.77
N GLU A 268 3.55 -22.91 4.56
CA GLU A 268 4.30 -23.30 3.36
C GLU A 268 5.21 -22.16 2.93
N PHE A 269 6.44 -22.50 2.56
CA PHE A 269 7.42 -21.53 2.07
C PHE A 269 7.71 -21.82 0.60
N PRO A 270 7.70 -20.84 -0.28
CA PRO A 270 8.18 -21.02 -1.64
C PRO A 270 9.69 -21.30 -1.64
N ARG A 271 10.19 -21.84 -2.74
CA ARG A 271 11.65 -22.06 -2.90
C ARG A 271 12.41 -20.73 -2.94
N TYR A 272 11.87 -19.74 -3.62
CA TYR A 272 12.48 -18.43 -3.79
C TYR A 272 11.61 -17.34 -3.19
N LYS A 273 12.25 -16.28 -2.68
CA LYS A 273 11.57 -15.04 -2.32
C LYS A 273 11.01 -14.36 -3.57
N PRO A 274 9.98 -13.54 -3.46
CA PRO A 274 9.54 -12.69 -4.57
C PRO A 274 10.69 -11.84 -5.10
N ALA A 275 10.63 -11.45 -6.36
CA ALA A 275 11.65 -10.60 -6.97
C ALA A 275 11.69 -9.21 -6.34
N TYR A 276 10.52 -8.70 -5.96
CA TYR A 276 10.33 -7.42 -5.29
C TYR A 276 9.10 -7.48 -4.38
N ASN A 277 8.96 -6.52 -3.48
CA ASN A 277 7.84 -6.45 -2.54
C ASN A 277 7.02 -5.17 -2.67
N ASN A 278 7.41 -4.23 -3.53
CA ASN A 278 6.60 -3.05 -3.81
C ASN A 278 7.04 -2.34 -5.10
N ILE A 279 6.11 -1.55 -5.66
CA ILE A 279 6.39 -0.59 -6.73
C ILE A 279 5.75 0.75 -6.38
N ARG A 280 6.35 1.85 -6.84
CA ARG A 280 5.81 3.20 -6.77
C ARG A 280 6.13 3.94 -8.06
N VAL A 281 5.39 5.01 -8.32
CA VAL A 281 5.64 5.90 -9.45
C VAL A 281 5.78 7.32 -8.93
N ASP A 282 6.86 8.01 -9.34
CA ASP A 282 7.10 9.40 -8.96
C ASP A 282 6.36 10.39 -9.89
N ALA A 283 6.48 11.67 -9.58
CA ALA A 283 5.84 12.74 -10.34
C ALA A 283 6.37 12.87 -11.80
N GLU A 284 7.54 12.36 -12.10
CA GLU A 284 8.11 12.31 -13.45
C GLU A 284 7.67 11.06 -14.21
N GLY A 285 7.01 10.12 -13.53
CA GLY A 285 6.58 8.84 -14.09
C GLY A 285 7.65 7.77 -14.04
N ASN A 286 8.74 7.96 -13.28
CA ASN A 286 9.71 6.90 -13.05
C ASN A 286 9.13 5.84 -12.13
N ILE A 287 9.51 4.59 -12.37
CA ILE A 287 9.02 3.42 -11.65
C ILE A 287 10.07 3.02 -10.64
N TRP A 288 9.71 3.08 -9.37
CA TRP A 288 10.54 2.72 -8.22
C TRP A 288 10.16 1.34 -7.74
N VAL A 289 11.10 0.42 -7.73
CA VAL A 289 10.88 -0.99 -7.36
C VAL A 289 11.74 -1.33 -6.17
N GLN A 290 11.15 -1.92 -5.14
CA GLN A 290 11.89 -2.44 -3.99
C GLN A 290 12.23 -3.91 -4.20
N PRO A 291 13.49 -4.27 -4.52
CA PRO A 291 13.90 -5.67 -4.59
C PRO A 291 13.72 -6.38 -3.25
N TYR A 292 13.45 -7.68 -3.30
CA TYR A 292 13.24 -8.49 -2.09
C TYR A 292 14.53 -9.00 -1.45
N ASP A 293 15.68 -8.74 -2.02
CA ASP A 293 17.00 -9.24 -1.57
C ASP A 293 17.49 -8.66 -0.22
N LEU A 294 16.69 -7.80 0.40
CA LEU A 294 17.09 -6.89 1.47
C LEU A 294 16.66 -7.26 2.89
N ILE A 295 16.09 -8.42 3.15
CA ILE A 295 15.58 -8.76 4.49
C ILE A 295 16.61 -9.50 5.36
N ALA A 296 17.87 -9.60 4.99
CA ALA A 296 18.90 -10.19 5.83
C ALA A 296 19.82 -9.11 6.39
N ASP A 297 19.73 -8.91 7.68
CA ASP A 297 20.64 -8.32 8.68
C ASP A 297 21.67 -7.22 8.31
N LYS A 298 21.92 -6.86 7.05
CA LYS A 298 22.97 -5.89 6.65
C LYS A 298 22.77 -5.18 5.30
N ALA A 299 21.70 -5.40 4.58
CA ALA A 299 21.53 -4.77 3.29
C ALA A 299 20.94 -3.37 3.46
N GLU A 300 21.59 -2.38 2.91
CA GLU A 300 21.05 -1.03 2.81
C GLU A 300 19.80 -1.08 1.91
N PRO A 301 18.64 -0.57 2.36
CA PRO A 301 17.43 -0.59 1.55
C PRO A 301 17.65 0.24 0.30
N ARG A 302 17.62 -0.47 -0.82
CA ARG A 302 17.76 0.14 -2.13
C ARG A 302 16.43 0.08 -2.88
N MET A 303 16.32 0.96 -3.83
CA MET A 303 15.25 0.94 -4.83
C MET A 303 15.88 0.93 -6.21
N ASP A 304 15.43 0.03 -7.05
CA ASP A 304 15.74 0.07 -8.48
C ASP A 304 14.79 1.05 -9.16
N VAL A 305 15.32 1.99 -9.93
CA VAL A 305 14.54 3.04 -10.58
C VAL A 305 14.62 2.84 -12.09
N PHE A 306 13.45 2.84 -12.72
CA PHE A 306 13.28 2.74 -14.17
C PHE A 306 12.55 3.99 -14.69
N ASP A 307 12.82 4.39 -15.92
CA ASP A 307 12.02 5.43 -16.55
C ASP A 307 10.61 4.93 -16.93
N SER A 308 9.76 5.83 -17.40
CA SER A 308 8.37 5.52 -17.79
C SER A 308 8.24 4.54 -18.98
N ALA A 309 9.35 4.18 -19.63
CA ALA A 309 9.43 3.16 -20.68
C ALA A 309 10.04 1.83 -20.16
N GLY A 310 10.42 1.76 -18.89
CA GLY A 310 11.00 0.57 -18.26
C GLY A 310 12.52 0.42 -18.46
N ARG A 311 13.23 1.49 -18.87
CA ARG A 311 14.70 1.45 -18.95
C ARG A 311 15.28 1.72 -17.57
N PHE A 312 16.20 0.86 -17.12
CA PHE A 312 16.88 1.03 -15.84
C PHE A 312 17.69 2.33 -15.82
N LEU A 313 17.49 3.12 -14.79
CA LEU A 313 18.18 4.38 -14.56
C LEU A 313 19.29 4.23 -13.52
N SER A 314 18.95 3.72 -12.34
CA SER A 314 19.87 3.64 -11.21
C SER A 314 19.30 2.74 -10.11
N SER A 315 20.15 2.31 -9.16
CA SER A 315 19.73 1.85 -7.84
C SER A 315 20.04 2.91 -6.82
N VAL A 316 19.08 3.28 -6.00
CA VAL A 316 19.14 4.36 -5.01
C VAL A 316 19.03 3.76 -3.62
N ILE A 317 19.88 4.20 -2.69
CA ILE A 317 19.80 3.84 -1.27
C ILE A 317 18.95 4.88 -0.55
N ILE A 318 18.00 4.42 0.26
CA ILE A 318 17.26 5.28 1.16
C ILE A 318 17.98 5.28 2.50
N VAL A 319 18.53 6.44 2.87
CA VAL A 319 19.51 6.60 3.96
C VAL A 319 19.03 6.10 5.33
N ASP A 320 17.73 6.12 5.61
CA ASP A 320 17.20 5.67 6.90
C ASP A 320 16.56 4.27 6.88
N GLY A 321 16.81 3.52 5.85
CA GLY A 321 16.40 2.14 5.80
C GLY A 321 14.91 1.89 5.54
N THR A 322 14.13 2.92 5.31
CA THR A 322 12.69 2.78 5.23
C THR A 322 12.19 2.82 3.80
N PHE A 323 11.56 1.74 3.38
CA PHE A 323 10.82 1.74 2.13
C PHE A 323 9.48 2.48 2.30
N PRO A 324 9.09 3.38 1.39
CA PRO A 324 7.78 4.02 1.42
C PRO A 324 6.68 3.00 1.10
N ASN A 325 6.05 2.45 2.14
CA ASN A 325 4.86 1.62 1.94
C ASN A 325 3.73 2.38 1.25
N LYS A 326 3.64 3.67 1.53
CA LYS A 326 2.77 4.65 0.88
C LYS A 326 3.64 5.84 0.45
N MET A 327 3.49 6.27 -0.78
CA MET A 327 4.28 7.35 -1.36
C MET A 327 3.35 8.36 -2.03
N ALA A 328 3.35 9.57 -1.51
CA ALA A 328 2.70 10.71 -2.15
C ALA A 328 3.77 11.53 -2.88
N PRO A 329 3.84 11.45 -4.22
CA PRO A 329 4.94 11.99 -5.00
C PRO A 329 4.92 13.52 -5.06
N LEU A 330 6.13 14.10 -5.11
CA LEU A 330 6.41 15.52 -5.34
C LEU A 330 7.37 15.67 -6.54
N PRO A 331 7.46 16.84 -7.17
CA PRO A 331 8.39 17.06 -8.30
C PRO A 331 9.86 16.80 -7.97
N ASP A 332 10.27 16.98 -6.71
CA ASP A 332 11.64 16.87 -6.22
C ASP A 332 11.80 15.85 -5.08
N GLY A 333 10.77 15.00 -4.84
CA GLY A 333 10.79 14.04 -3.75
C GLY A 333 9.46 13.33 -3.54
N PHE A 334 9.19 13.00 -2.29
CA PHE A 334 7.92 12.38 -1.90
C PHE A 334 7.67 12.45 -0.38
N TRP A 335 6.41 12.36 0.01
CA TRP A 335 6.03 12.06 1.38
C TRP A 335 5.80 10.55 1.56
N THR A 336 6.08 10.02 2.74
CA THR A 336 5.73 8.65 3.11
C THR A 336 5.38 8.54 4.58
N ALA A 337 4.49 7.59 4.92
CA ALA A 337 4.20 7.20 6.29
C ALA A 337 5.01 5.95 6.67
N LYS A 338 5.63 5.96 7.84
CA LYS A 338 6.45 4.86 8.36
C LYS A 338 6.38 4.75 9.88
N LYS A 339 6.87 3.66 10.42
CA LYS A 339 7.14 3.56 11.87
C LYS A 339 8.59 3.87 12.16
N ASN A 340 8.85 4.59 13.25
CA ASN A 340 10.18 4.81 13.77
C ASN A 340 10.70 3.57 14.55
N GLU A 341 11.89 3.65 15.12
CA GLU A 341 12.51 2.57 15.90
C GLU A 341 11.68 2.14 17.13
N ASP A 342 10.93 3.07 17.71
CA ASP A 342 10.02 2.81 18.83
C ASP A 342 8.66 2.21 18.38
N GLY A 343 8.45 2.03 17.08
CA GLY A 343 7.21 1.52 16.51
C GLY A 343 6.09 2.56 16.39
N LEU A 344 6.39 3.84 16.63
CA LEU A 344 5.46 4.95 16.49
C LEU A 344 5.38 5.41 15.03
N TRP A 345 4.19 5.77 14.60
CA TRP A 345 3.99 6.29 13.26
C TRP A 345 4.59 7.69 13.11
N THR A 346 5.24 7.90 11.97
CA THR A 346 5.78 9.18 11.53
C THR A 346 5.49 9.37 10.06
N ILE A 347 5.44 10.62 9.62
CA ILE A 347 5.38 10.95 8.20
C ILE A 347 6.64 11.72 7.84
N VAL A 348 7.31 11.32 6.77
CA VAL A 348 8.59 11.90 6.37
C VAL A 348 8.50 12.40 4.93
N LYS A 349 8.97 13.61 4.71
CA LYS A 349 9.23 14.16 3.39
C LYS A 349 10.68 13.86 3.02
N TYR A 350 10.87 13.25 1.88
CA TYR A 350 12.17 12.99 1.31
C TYR A 350 12.42 13.88 0.10
N ARG A 351 13.67 14.32 -0.05
CA ARG A 351 14.18 14.97 -1.26
C ARG A 351 14.99 13.96 -2.07
N ILE A 352 14.80 13.99 -3.39
CA ILE A 352 15.59 13.21 -4.36
C ILE A 352 16.70 14.13 -4.89
N SER A 353 17.96 13.71 -4.70
CA SER A 353 19.14 14.38 -5.29
C SER A 353 19.41 13.80 -6.68
N LYS A 354 19.51 14.69 -7.68
CA LYS A 354 19.78 14.36 -9.09
C LYS A 354 21.21 14.70 -9.45
#